data_18ebe828830b546af303a7282160386d
#
_entry.id   18ebe828830b546af303a7282160386d
#
_cell.length_a   1.000
_cell.length_b   1.000
_cell.length_c   1.000
_cell.angle_alpha   90.00
_cell.angle_beta   90.00
_cell.angle_gamma   90.00
#
_symmetry.space_group_name_H-M   'P 1'
#
loop_
_entity.id
_entity.type
_entity.pdbx_description
1 polymer ?
#
loop_
_entity_poly.entity_id
_entity_poly.type
_entity_poly.pdbx_seq_one_letter_code
_entity_poly.pdbx_strand_id
1 'polypeptide(L)'
;MIKSIVAGLGVLAISLQLNAQEEEHSRKMNLPDVPGYYTLKCDFHMHTVFSDGHVWPSFRVNEAQQDGLDAISLTEHIDYEGHPDEITRNYNRSYEIARASAAKSGLLIVRGAEISPRVPPYHNNALFLSDANIIPSPYMKDWKKKFVMKDSIAHDELMAPFLAVQKQDAFVSYNHPGYSWWDKKDTSIFTAFHKELLEKKILKGVEVVNSGVYNIIAHRIAMQYNLTMLCNTDEHYDMYARYYKSHRPVTLVFAKEKTEAAIKEALEQKRTALYFGEYIIAREKEAEAFFKASLNVKTEAKVRNGEPIAMLRIFNKSDIPYRVKASTDFNIEGFPLGQAVLTPHDTTTFILKAMFSSPVSTKLKMDVNNILVSPDEPLHTSFDLILDEKKK
;
A
#
# COMPACT_ATOMS: atom_id res chain seq x y z
N MET A 1 -28.08 80.92 -19.72
CA MET A 1 -27.12 80.04 -20.34
C MET A 1 -26.33 79.36 -19.24
N ILE A 2 -26.70 78.15 -18.89
CA ILE A 2 -26.00 77.36 -17.88
C ILE A 2 -25.45 76.14 -18.60
N LYS A 3 -24.10 76.03 -18.65
CA LYS A 3 -23.42 74.88 -19.25
C LYS A 3 -23.27 73.81 -18.18
N SER A 4 -23.91 72.65 -18.38
CA SER A 4 -23.75 71.47 -17.56
C SER A 4 -22.47 70.75 -17.95
N ILE A 5 -21.58 70.53 -16.99
CA ILE A 5 -20.40 69.68 -17.13
C ILE A 5 -20.79 68.28 -16.60
N VAL A 6 -20.80 67.26 -17.49
CA VAL A 6 -20.96 65.87 -17.12
C VAL A 6 -19.59 65.31 -16.87
N ALA A 7 -19.26 64.96 -15.62
CA ALA A 7 -18.08 64.25 -15.24
C ALA A 7 -18.33 62.75 -15.37
N GLY A 8 -17.67 62.10 -16.33
CA GLY A 8 -17.72 60.65 -16.48
C GLY A 8 -16.82 59.95 -15.44
N LEU A 9 -17.43 59.22 -14.51
CA LEU A 9 -16.70 58.29 -13.67
C LEU A 9 -16.41 56.98 -14.44
N GLY A 10 -15.18 56.83 -14.85
CA GLY A 10 -14.68 55.55 -15.36
C GLY A 10 -14.46 54.56 -14.19
N VAL A 11 -15.31 53.57 -14.09
CA VAL A 11 -15.08 52.43 -13.18
C VAL A 11 -14.05 51.51 -13.81
N LEU A 12 -12.84 51.51 -13.26
CA LEU A 12 -11.78 50.56 -13.62
C LEU A 12 -12.11 49.24 -12.91
N ALA A 13 -12.70 48.30 -13.63
CA ALA A 13 -12.88 46.94 -13.14
C ALA A 13 -11.51 46.22 -13.25
N ILE A 14 -10.77 46.16 -12.14
CA ILE A 14 -9.62 45.27 -12.00
C ILE A 14 -10.16 43.87 -11.80
N SER A 15 -10.21 43.08 -12.85
CA SER A 15 -10.41 41.62 -12.77
C SER A 15 -9.16 41.01 -12.16
N LEU A 16 -9.16 40.78 -10.87
CA LEU A 16 -8.25 39.86 -10.20
C LEU A 16 -8.56 38.44 -10.71
N GLN A 17 -7.86 38.01 -11.75
CA GLN A 17 -7.74 36.58 -12.05
C GLN A 17 -6.89 35.99 -10.93
N LEU A 18 -7.54 35.41 -9.95
CA LEU A 18 -6.93 34.44 -9.05
C LEU A 18 -6.60 33.19 -9.91
N ASN A 19 -5.39 33.18 -10.45
CA ASN A 19 -4.77 31.93 -10.90
C ASN A 19 -4.48 31.11 -9.62
N ALA A 20 -5.48 30.43 -9.09
CA ALA A 20 -5.24 29.26 -8.28
C ALA A 20 -4.77 28.19 -9.25
N GLN A 21 -3.47 28.17 -9.56
CA GLN A 21 -2.81 26.93 -9.95
C GLN A 21 -2.90 26.07 -8.69
N GLU A 22 -3.89 25.20 -8.64
CA GLU A 22 -3.79 24.03 -7.79
C GLU A 22 -2.50 23.34 -8.25
N GLU A 23 -1.47 23.35 -7.39
CA GLU A 23 -0.31 22.50 -7.60
C GLU A 23 -0.86 21.09 -7.75
N GLU A 24 -0.75 20.54 -8.94
CA GLU A 24 -1.16 19.17 -9.25
C GLU A 24 -0.21 18.28 -8.43
N HIS A 25 -0.64 17.94 -7.20
CA HIS A 25 0.11 17.04 -6.34
C HIS A 25 0.28 15.72 -7.09
N SER A 26 1.52 15.44 -7.49
CA SER A 26 1.85 14.16 -8.10
C SER A 26 1.55 13.05 -7.11
N ARG A 27 0.63 12.15 -7.46
CA ARG A 27 0.32 10.96 -6.67
C ARG A 27 1.33 9.84 -6.87
N LYS A 28 2.33 10.06 -7.73
CA LYS A 28 3.43 9.11 -7.95
C LYS A 28 4.29 9.01 -6.71
N MET A 29 4.70 7.81 -6.41
CA MET A 29 5.54 7.50 -5.26
C MET A 29 6.94 7.17 -5.74
N ASN A 30 7.94 7.94 -5.29
CA ASN A 30 9.36 7.69 -5.54
C ASN A 30 9.92 6.90 -4.36
N LEU A 31 10.03 5.61 -4.53
CA LEU A 31 10.47 4.66 -3.52
C LEU A 31 11.71 3.91 -4.01
N PRO A 32 12.69 3.65 -3.15
CA PRO A 32 13.90 2.95 -3.54
C PRO A 32 13.66 1.45 -3.73
N ASP A 33 14.41 0.86 -4.61
CA ASP A 33 14.52 -0.59 -4.67
C ASP A 33 15.27 -1.13 -3.45
N VAL A 34 14.81 -2.25 -2.92
CA VAL A 34 15.51 -3.00 -1.86
C VAL A 34 16.65 -3.81 -2.50
N PRO A 35 17.84 -3.90 -1.88
CA PRO A 35 18.94 -4.66 -2.46
C PRO A 35 18.55 -6.08 -2.89
N GLY A 36 18.72 -6.37 -4.17
CA GLY A 36 18.36 -7.65 -4.79
C GLY A 36 16.90 -7.79 -5.25
N TYR A 37 16.06 -6.73 -5.08
CA TYR A 37 14.66 -6.73 -5.46
C TYR A 37 14.21 -5.38 -6.01
N TYR A 38 13.31 -5.40 -6.98
CA TYR A 38 12.52 -4.24 -7.37
C TYR A 38 11.41 -4.00 -6.33
N THR A 39 11.18 -2.76 -5.98
CA THR A 39 10.04 -2.34 -5.12
C THR A 39 8.86 -2.01 -6.02
N LEU A 40 7.99 -2.98 -6.27
CA LEU A 40 6.83 -2.83 -7.14
C LEU A 40 5.63 -2.30 -6.34
N LYS A 41 4.99 -1.24 -6.85
CA LYS A 41 3.80 -0.62 -6.29
C LYS A 41 2.57 -1.30 -6.87
N CYS A 42 1.81 -1.99 -6.03
CA CYS A 42 0.71 -2.84 -6.48
C CYS A 42 -0.60 -2.50 -5.76
N ASP A 43 -1.72 -2.63 -6.48
CA ASP A 43 -3.07 -2.57 -5.93
C ASP A 43 -3.86 -3.76 -6.48
N PHE A 44 -4.17 -4.73 -5.61
CA PHE A 44 -4.76 -6.00 -6.00
C PHE A 44 -6.24 -6.14 -5.65
N HIS A 45 -6.92 -5.02 -5.35
CA HIS A 45 -8.33 -5.04 -5.01
C HIS A 45 -9.03 -3.78 -5.51
N MET A 46 -9.70 -3.91 -6.65
CA MET A 46 -10.48 -2.84 -7.28
C MET A 46 -11.65 -3.41 -8.07
N HIS A 47 -12.70 -2.62 -8.17
CA HIS A 47 -13.95 -2.96 -8.87
C HIS A 47 -14.21 -2.06 -10.06
N THR A 48 -14.97 -2.58 -11.03
CA THR A 48 -15.42 -1.85 -12.20
C THR A 48 -16.93 -2.09 -12.44
N VAL A 49 -17.45 -1.55 -13.51
CA VAL A 49 -18.86 -1.78 -13.94
C VAL A 49 -19.20 -3.24 -14.24
N PHE A 50 -18.20 -4.14 -14.22
CA PHE A 50 -18.41 -5.58 -14.37
C PHE A 50 -18.85 -6.25 -13.06
N SER A 51 -18.83 -5.56 -11.93
CA SER A 51 -19.49 -5.91 -10.68
C SER A 51 -20.22 -4.71 -10.10
N ASP A 52 -19.75 -4.09 -9.04
CA ASP A 52 -20.42 -2.95 -8.38
C ASP A 52 -19.57 -1.67 -8.36
N GLY A 53 -18.49 -1.64 -9.11
CA GLY A 53 -17.74 -0.42 -9.37
C GLY A 53 -18.45 0.48 -10.39
N HIS A 54 -18.04 1.75 -10.44
CA HIS A 54 -18.67 2.79 -11.25
C HIS A 54 -17.83 3.25 -12.43
N VAL A 55 -16.66 2.65 -12.66
CA VAL A 55 -15.74 3.02 -13.72
C VAL A 55 -15.44 1.86 -14.67
N TRP A 56 -15.01 2.20 -15.88
CA TRP A 56 -14.64 1.21 -16.88
C TRP A 56 -13.23 0.64 -16.64
N PRO A 57 -12.92 -0.62 -17.01
CA PRO A 57 -11.60 -1.21 -16.78
C PRO A 57 -10.41 -0.40 -17.33
N SER A 58 -10.56 0.21 -18.52
CA SER A 58 -9.49 1.07 -19.06
C SER A 58 -9.28 2.36 -18.25
N PHE A 59 -10.31 2.83 -17.55
CA PHE A 59 -10.18 3.96 -16.63
C PHE A 59 -9.29 3.59 -15.42
N ARG A 60 -9.48 2.40 -14.84
CA ARG A 60 -8.60 1.86 -13.78
C ARG A 60 -7.13 1.79 -14.22
N VAL A 61 -6.91 1.39 -15.49
CA VAL A 61 -5.56 1.36 -16.08
C VAL A 61 -4.96 2.78 -16.13
N ASN A 62 -5.73 3.76 -16.61
CA ASN A 62 -5.27 5.15 -16.68
C ASN A 62 -4.94 5.71 -15.29
N GLU A 63 -5.78 5.47 -14.28
CA GLU A 63 -5.52 5.88 -12.90
C GLU A 63 -4.22 5.25 -12.37
N ALA A 64 -4.03 3.94 -12.58
CA ALA A 64 -2.83 3.24 -12.14
C ALA A 64 -1.54 3.79 -12.81
N GLN A 65 -1.61 4.14 -14.09
CA GLN A 65 -0.49 4.75 -14.81
C GLN A 65 -0.17 6.16 -14.32
N GLN A 66 -1.20 6.97 -14.06
CA GLN A 66 -1.03 8.31 -13.49
C GLN A 66 -0.39 8.26 -12.11
N ASP A 67 -0.76 7.27 -11.29
CA ASP A 67 -0.20 7.07 -9.96
C ASP A 67 1.15 6.32 -9.98
N GLY A 68 1.61 5.88 -11.15
CA GLY A 68 2.88 5.19 -11.33
C GLY A 68 2.93 3.82 -10.67
N LEU A 69 1.82 3.08 -10.70
CA LEU A 69 1.78 1.68 -10.24
C LEU A 69 2.51 0.75 -11.22
N ASP A 70 3.02 -0.35 -10.70
CA ASP A 70 3.70 -1.40 -11.48
C ASP A 70 2.76 -2.58 -11.78
N ALA A 71 1.77 -2.86 -10.91
CA ALA A 71 0.78 -3.91 -11.14
C ALA A 71 -0.58 -3.59 -10.49
N ILE A 72 -1.65 -4.04 -11.13
CA ILE A 72 -3.02 -3.98 -10.60
C ILE A 72 -3.77 -5.28 -10.83
N SER A 73 -4.83 -5.51 -10.03
CA SER A 73 -5.83 -6.54 -10.29
C SER A 73 -7.22 -5.95 -10.19
N LEU A 74 -8.07 -6.27 -11.17
CA LEU A 74 -9.50 -6.02 -11.11
C LEU A 74 -10.15 -7.28 -10.55
N THR A 75 -10.72 -7.17 -9.35
CA THR A 75 -11.23 -8.30 -8.57
C THR A 75 -12.74 -8.22 -8.48
N GLU A 76 -13.40 -8.35 -9.64
CA GLU A 76 -14.85 -8.30 -9.71
C GLU A 76 -15.49 -9.38 -8.81
N HIS A 77 -16.61 -9.04 -8.18
CA HIS A 77 -17.43 -10.00 -7.45
C HIS A 77 -17.95 -11.12 -8.36
N ILE A 78 -17.70 -12.37 -8.02
CA ILE A 78 -18.22 -13.52 -8.77
C ILE A 78 -19.70 -13.83 -8.48
N ASP A 79 -20.22 -13.28 -7.43
CA ASP A 79 -21.56 -13.52 -6.87
C ASP A 79 -22.46 -12.29 -6.97
N TYR A 80 -22.10 -11.36 -7.82
CA TYR A 80 -22.90 -10.20 -8.14
C TYR A 80 -22.63 -9.70 -9.58
N GLU A 81 -23.67 -9.27 -10.26
CA GLU A 81 -23.61 -8.61 -11.56
C GLU A 81 -24.31 -7.24 -11.48
N GLY A 82 -23.55 -6.17 -11.73
CA GLY A 82 -24.02 -4.80 -11.54
C GLY A 82 -25.00 -4.34 -12.61
N HIS A 83 -24.82 -4.81 -13.83
CA HIS A 83 -25.55 -4.36 -15.01
C HIS A 83 -26.02 -5.55 -15.88
N PRO A 84 -26.90 -6.44 -15.34
CA PRO A 84 -27.25 -7.71 -15.97
C PRO A 84 -27.99 -7.57 -17.31
N ASP A 85 -28.58 -6.42 -17.58
CA ASP A 85 -29.31 -6.15 -18.82
C ASP A 85 -28.41 -5.58 -19.94
N GLU A 86 -27.27 -4.94 -19.56
CA GLU A 86 -26.36 -4.28 -20.49
C GLU A 86 -25.05 -5.04 -20.68
N ILE A 87 -24.56 -5.72 -19.64
CA ILE A 87 -23.27 -6.41 -19.65
C ILE A 87 -23.50 -7.92 -19.52
N THR A 88 -23.08 -8.67 -20.52
CA THR A 88 -23.08 -10.13 -20.41
C THR A 88 -22.06 -10.60 -19.41
N ARG A 89 -22.49 -11.46 -18.48
CA ARG A 89 -21.64 -12.06 -17.44
C ARG A 89 -20.41 -12.74 -18.06
N ASN A 90 -19.25 -12.17 -17.76
CA ASN A 90 -17.95 -12.71 -18.12
C ASN A 90 -16.90 -12.12 -17.18
N TYR A 91 -16.49 -12.87 -16.16
CA TYR A 91 -15.54 -12.41 -15.15
C TYR A 91 -14.10 -12.23 -15.65
N ASN A 92 -13.79 -12.75 -16.83
CA ASN A 92 -12.49 -12.46 -17.47
C ASN A 92 -12.50 -11.12 -18.22
N ARG A 93 -13.70 -10.56 -18.52
CA ARG A 93 -13.81 -9.45 -19.47
C ARG A 93 -13.17 -8.15 -18.97
N SER A 94 -13.32 -7.82 -17.69
CA SER A 94 -12.68 -6.64 -17.09
C SER A 94 -11.14 -6.74 -17.20
N TYR A 95 -10.58 -7.91 -16.86
CA TYR A 95 -9.15 -8.20 -17.04
C TYR A 95 -8.69 -8.08 -18.49
N GLU A 96 -9.43 -8.64 -19.46
CA GLU A 96 -9.07 -8.59 -20.88
C GLU A 96 -9.02 -7.16 -21.40
N ILE A 97 -10.01 -6.32 -21.04
CA ILE A 97 -10.07 -4.91 -21.42
C ILE A 97 -8.89 -4.15 -20.78
N ALA A 98 -8.64 -4.35 -19.47
CA ALA A 98 -7.55 -3.72 -18.77
C ALA A 98 -6.18 -4.12 -19.37
N ARG A 99 -5.96 -5.41 -19.65
CA ARG A 99 -4.75 -5.91 -20.28
C ARG A 99 -4.50 -5.31 -21.65
N ALA A 100 -5.55 -5.25 -22.49
CA ALA A 100 -5.45 -4.62 -23.80
C ALA A 100 -5.10 -3.12 -23.68
N SER A 101 -5.70 -2.42 -22.71
CA SER A 101 -5.45 -1.00 -22.44
C SER A 101 -4.02 -0.76 -21.93
N ALA A 102 -3.49 -1.66 -21.11
CA ALA A 102 -2.15 -1.57 -20.54
C ALA A 102 -1.01 -2.03 -21.47
N ALA A 103 -1.33 -2.59 -22.65
CA ALA A 103 -0.36 -3.32 -23.48
C ALA A 103 0.91 -2.53 -23.88
N LYS A 104 0.86 -1.19 -23.85
CA LYS A 104 2.00 -0.32 -24.21
C LYS A 104 2.63 0.43 -23.03
N SER A 105 2.14 0.22 -21.82
CA SER A 105 2.53 1.03 -20.65
C SER A 105 3.52 0.36 -19.71
N GLY A 106 3.71 -0.95 -19.83
CA GLY A 106 4.49 -1.74 -18.87
C GLY A 106 3.76 -2.05 -17.55
N LEU A 107 2.52 -1.55 -17.36
CA LEU A 107 1.69 -1.90 -16.22
C LEU A 107 1.24 -3.36 -16.34
N LEU A 108 1.51 -4.15 -15.29
CA LEU A 108 1.08 -5.55 -15.22
C LEU A 108 -0.38 -5.63 -14.75
N ILE A 109 -1.17 -6.43 -15.45
CA ILE A 109 -2.56 -6.68 -15.09
C ILE A 109 -2.69 -8.12 -14.62
N VAL A 110 -2.84 -8.31 -13.32
CA VAL A 110 -3.04 -9.62 -12.69
C VAL A 110 -4.51 -10.01 -12.80
N ARG A 111 -4.80 -11.19 -13.34
CA ARG A 111 -6.19 -11.68 -13.37
C ARG A 111 -6.62 -12.08 -11.97
N GLY A 112 -7.70 -11.47 -11.47
CA GLY A 112 -8.28 -11.73 -10.18
C GLY A 112 -9.80 -11.81 -10.19
N ALA A 113 -10.35 -12.22 -9.07
CA ALA A 113 -11.79 -12.17 -8.79
C ALA A 113 -12.00 -12.13 -7.27
N GLU A 114 -13.12 -11.58 -6.82
CA GLU A 114 -13.51 -11.60 -5.42
C GLU A 114 -14.64 -12.61 -5.18
N ILE A 115 -14.37 -13.56 -4.29
CA ILE A 115 -15.35 -14.50 -3.73
C ILE A 115 -15.95 -13.81 -2.51
N SER A 116 -17.22 -13.42 -2.53
CA SER A 116 -17.79 -12.47 -1.58
C SER A 116 -19.09 -12.90 -0.89
N PRO A 117 -19.16 -14.09 -0.27
CA PRO A 117 -20.31 -14.48 0.55
C PRO A 117 -20.41 -13.58 1.79
N ARG A 118 -21.66 -13.24 2.19
CA ARG A 118 -21.91 -12.43 3.41
C ARG A 118 -21.93 -13.23 4.71
N VAL A 119 -21.46 -14.45 4.64
CA VAL A 119 -21.24 -15.34 5.77
C VAL A 119 -19.78 -15.80 5.75
N PRO A 120 -19.22 -16.33 6.85
CA PRO A 120 -17.86 -16.86 6.81
C PRO A 120 -17.66 -17.83 5.64
N PRO A 121 -16.58 -17.71 4.87
CA PRO A 121 -15.35 -16.94 5.16
C PRO A 121 -15.35 -15.47 4.67
N TYR A 122 -16.50 -14.87 4.41
CA TYR A 122 -16.62 -13.50 3.95
C TYR A 122 -15.88 -13.26 2.63
N HIS A 123 -15.42 -12.03 2.37
CA HIS A 123 -14.79 -11.65 1.12
C HIS A 123 -13.34 -12.11 1.04
N ASN A 124 -12.98 -12.67 -0.12
CA ASN A 124 -11.63 -13.16 -0.39
C ASN A 124 -11.27 -12.90 -1.84
N ASN A 125 -10.12 -12.29 -2.08
CA ASN A 125 -9.56 -12.18 -3.43
C ASN A 125 -8.81 -13.45 -3.81
N ALA A 126 -9.00 -13.87 -5.06
CA ALA A 126 -8.19 -14.88 -5.72
C ALA A 126 -7.44 -14.23 -6.87
N LEU A 127 -6.11 -14.24 -6.83
CA LEU A 127 -5.21 -13.62 -7.79
C LEU A 127 -4.47 -14.66 -8.63
N PHE A 128 -3.96 -14.25 -9.79
CA PHE A 128 -3.22 -15.08 -10.76
C PHE A 128 -4.05 -16.24 -11.31
N LEU A 129 -5.32 -15.97 -11.57
CA LEU A 129 -6.24 -16.94 -12.17
C LEU A 129 -5.91 -17.18 -13.65
N SER A 130 -6.13 -18.40 -14.12
CA SER A 130 -6.15 -18.71 -15.55
C SER A 130 -7.51 -18.39 -16.19
N ASP A 131 -8.60 -18.62 -15.45
CA ASP A 131 -9.98 -18.37 -15.87
C ASP A 131 -10.87 -18.07 -14.66
N ALA A 132 -11.41 -16.85 -14.56
CA ALA A 132 -12.31 -16.47 -13.50
C ALA A 132 -13.74 -17.00 -13.73
N ASN A 133 -14.14 -17.32 -14.97
CA ASN A 133 -15.49 -17.79 -15.30
C ASN A 133 -15.81 -19.20 -14.76
N ILE A 134 -14.79 -19.99 -14.44
CA ILE A 134 -15.02 -21.34 -13.89
C ILE A 134 -15.21 -21.38 -12.37
N ILE A 135 -15.15 -20.22 -11.70
CA ILE A 135 -15.37 -20.14 -10.25
C ILE A 135 -16.88 -20.20 -9.99
N PRO A 136 -17.38 -21.22 -9.30
CA PRO A 136 -18.81 -21.35 -9.04
C PRO A 136 -19.26 -20.46 -7.87
N SER A 137 -20.52 -20.05 -7.86
CA SER A 137 -21.19 -19.36 -6.74
C SER A 137 -22.47 -20.09 -6.33
N PRO A 138 -22.40 -21.37 -5.91
CA PRO A 138 -23.60 -22.20 -5.73
C PRO A 138 -24.45 -21.76 -4.51
N TYR A 139 -23.89 -20.94 -3.64
CA TYR A 139 -24.57 -20.36 -2.48
C TYR A 139 -25.48 -19.18 -2.82
N MET A 140 -25.39 -18.63 -4.03
CA MET A 140 -26.24 -17.53 -4.46
C MET A 140 -27.62 -18.05 -4.88
N LYS A 141 -28.68 -17.35 -4.44
CA LYS A 141 -30.07 -17.58 -4.86
C LYS A 141 -30.33 -16.90 -6.20
N ASP A 142 -29.81 -15.70 -6.35
CA ASP A 142 -29.93 -14.91 -7.56
C ASP A 142 -28.68 -14.01 -7.70
N TRP A 143 -27.78 -14.38 -8.59
CA TRP A 143 -26.55 -13.64 -8.86
C TRP A 143 -26.78 -12.34 -9.65
N LYS A 144 -27.97 -12.15 -10.27
CA LYS A 144 -28.39 -10.88 -10.90
C LYS A 144 -28.81 -9.83 -9.89
N LYS A 145 -29.06 -10.23 -8.64
CA LYS A 145 -29.42 -9.33 -7.56
C LYS A 145 -28.28 -9.24 -6.55
N LYS A 146 -27.97 -8.01 -6.15
CA LYS A 146 -26.85 -7.75 -5.24
C LYS A 146 -26.95 -8.59 -3.96
N PHE A 147 -26.03 -9.54 -3.81
CA PHE A 147 -25.83 -10.35 -2.62
C PHE A 147 -27.06 -11.10 -2.08
N VAL A 148 -27.93 -11.58 -2.96
CA VAL A 148 -29.04 -12.43 -2.54
C VAL A 148 -28.60 -13.88 -2.45
N MET A 149 -28.31 -14.32 -1.23
CA MET A 149 -27.88 -15.66 -0.93
C MET A 149 -29.06 -16.60 -0.63
N LYS A 150 -28.81 -17.92 -0.68
CA LYS A 150 -29.75 -18.93 -0.20
C LYS A 150 -29.97 -18.80 1.31
N ASP A 151 -31.16 -19.15 1.77
CA ASP A 151 -31.53 -19.10 3.19
C ASP A 151 -30.77 -20.15 4.04
N SER A 152 -30.39 -21.27 3.42
CA SER A 152 -29.52 -22.29 3.96
C SER A 152 -28.42 -22.62 2.97
N ILE A 153 -27.19 -22.60 3.41
CA ILE A 153 -25.99 -22.81 2.59
C ILE A 153 -25.22 -23.97 3.19
N ALA A 154 -24.99 -25.01 2.38
CA ALA A 154 -24.14 -26.12 2.81
C ALA A 154 -22.66 -25.70 2.80
N HIS A 155 -21.88 -26.34 3.67
CA HIS A 155 -20.45 -26.06 3.79
C HIS A 155 -19.69 -26.27 2.46
N ASP A 156 -20.01 -27.32 1.71
CA ASP A 156 -19.41 -27.63 0.43
C ASP A 156 -19.77 -26.61 -0.66
N GLU A 157 -20.95 -26.00 -0.59
CA GLU A 157 -21.34 -24.89 -1.49
C GLU A 157 -20.45 -23.66 -1.24
N LEU A 158 -20.15 -23.32 0.03
CA LEU A 158 -19.22 -22.23 0.36
C LEU A 158 -17.78 -22.58 -0.01
N MET A 159 -17.39 -23.84 0.09
CA MET A 159 -16.04 -24.32 -0.21
C MET A 159 -15.77 -24.42 -1.72
N ALA A 160 -16.79 -24.64 -2.54
CA ALA A 160 -16.65 -24.88 -3.98
C ALA A 160 -15.83 -23.82 -4.73
N PRO A 161 -16.05 -22.51 -4.58
CA PRO A 161 -15.23 -21.50 -5.25
C PRO A 161 -13.76 -21.55 -4.82
N PHE A 162 -13.48 -21.84 -3.56
CA PHE A 162 -12.10 -21.92 -3.05
C PHE A 162 -11.35 -23.14 -3.62
N LEU A 163 -12.02 -24.26 -3.78
CA LEU A 163 -11.43 -25.43 -4.47
C LEU A 163 -11.20 -25.18 -5.96
N ALA A 164 -12.09 -24.39 -6.61
CA ALA A 164 -11.90 -24.02 -8.01
C ALA A 164 -10.70 -23.12 -8.23
N VAL A 165 -10.46 -22.14 -7.34
CA VAL A 165 -9.28 -21.25 -7.43
C VAL A 165 -7.99 -21.97 -6.99
N GLN A 166 -8.08 -22.90 -6.04
CA GLN A 166 -6.94 -23.74 -5.67
C GLN A 166 -6.42 -24.59 -6.85
N LYS A 167 -7.32 -25.15 -7.67
CA LYS A 167 -6.95 -25.91 -8.88
C LYS A 167 -6.21 -25.06 -9.91
N GLN A 168 -6.35 -23.75 -9.84
CA GLN A 168 -5.67 -22.77 -10.69
C GLN A 168 -4.38 -22.25 -10.03
N ASP A 169 -3.98 -22.78 -8.89
CA ASP A 169 -2.83 -22.31 -8.11
C ASP A 169 -2.90 -20.81 -7.79
N ALA A 170 -4.11 -20.30 -7.47
CA ALA A 170 -4.32 -18.90 -7.13
C ALA A 170 -3.67 -18.53 -5.80
N PHE A 171 -3.31 -17.25 -5.68
CA PHE A 171 -3.03 -16.64 -4.39
C PHE A 171 -4.32 -16.08 -3.80
N VAL A 172 -4.77 -16.65 -2.69
CA VAL A 172 -6.02 -16.25 -2.03
C VAL A 172 -5.73 -15.41 -0.80
N SER A 173 -6.42 -14.28 -0.65
CA SER A 173 -6.36 -13.40 0.53
C SER A 173 -7.72 -13.14 1.14
N TYR A 174 -7.77 -13.04 2.48
CA TYR A 174 -8.94 -12.59 3.22
C TYR A 174 -9.01 -11.07 3.18
N ASN A 175 -10.10 -10.53 2.62
CA ASN A 175 -10.26 -9.09 2.39
C ASN A 175 -10.84 -8.39 3.62
N HIS A 176 -10.43 -7.13 3.87
CA HIS A 176 -10.99 -6.18 4.85
C HIS A 176 -11.69 -6.86 6.06
N PRO A 177 -10.97 -7.67 6.87
CA PRO A 177 -11.55 -8.34 8.03
C PRO A 177 -12.26 -7.35 8.96
N GLY A 178 -13.48 -7.69 9.39
CA GLY A 178 -14.21 -6.85 10.34
C GLY A 178 -14.87 -5.62 9.75
N TYR A 179 -15.19 -5.62 8.49
CA TYR A 179 -15.98 -4.56 7.88
C TYR A 179 -17.33 -4.46 8.60
N SER A 180 -17.55 -3.35 9.33
CA SER A 180 -18.56 -3.20 10.40
C SER A 180 -20.02 -3.31 9.96
N TRP A 181 -20.31 -3.41 8.67
CA TRP A 181 -21.69 -3.52 8.17
C TRP A 181 -22.15 -4.97 7.90
N TRP A 182 -21.25 -5.97 8.01
CA TRP A 182 -21.60 -7.39 7.89
C TRP A 182 -22.34 -7.90 9.11
N ASP A 183 -21.87 -7.52 10.28
CA ASP A 183 -22.48 -7.82 11.55
C ASP A 183 -22.15 -6.65 12.49
N LYS A 184 -23.12 -6.19 13.28
CA LYS A 184 -22.92 -5.16 14.30
C LYS A 184 -21.98 -5.60 15.44
N LYS A 185 -21.50 -6.84 15.41
CA LYS A 185 -20.49 -7.40 16.31
C LYS A 185 -19.12 -7.30 15.63
N ASP A 186 -18.06 -7.38 16.44
CA ASP A 186 -16.69 -7.45 15.94
C ASP A 186 -16.51 -8.67 15.04
N THR A 187 -16.50 -8.47 13.74
CA THR A 187 -16.42 -9.48 12.70
C THR A 187 -15.01 -9.71 12.18
N SER A 188 -14.00 -9.10 12.79
CA SER A 188 -12.58 -9.41 12.54
C SER A 188 -12.24 -10.84 12.98
N ILE A 189 -13.20 -11.74 12.86
CA ILE A 189 -13.10 -13.09 13.42
C ILE A 189 -12.49 -14.01 12.38
N PHE A 190 -11.36 -14.57 12.74
CA PHE A 190 -10.76 -15.67 11.99
C PHE A 190 -11.49 -16.97 12.37
N THR A 191 -12.50 -17.36 11.56
CA THR A 191 -13.43 -18.45 11.86
C THR A 191 -12.83 -19.83 11.60
N ALA A 192 -13.57 -20.88 11.97
CA ALA A 192 -13.20 -22.27 11.66
C ALA A 192 -13.02 -22.49 10.15
N PHE A 193 -13.84 -21.83 9.30
CA PHE A 193 -13.72 -21.91 7.86
C PHE A 193 -12.38 -21.32 7.35
N HIS A 194 -11.94 -20.19 7.90
CA HIS A 194 -10.62 -19.63 7.54
C HIS A 194 -9.48 -20.57 7.96
N LYS A 195 -9.59 -21.24 9.12
CA LYS A 195 -8.60 -22.23 9.56
C LYS A 195 -8.57 -23.43 8.61
N GLU A 196 -9.71 -23.88 8.14
CA GLU A 196 -9.78 -24.94 7.12
C GLU A 196 -9.15 -24.52 5.81
N LEU A 197 -9.37 -23.28 5.34
CA LEU A 197 -8.69 -22.75 4.17
C LEU A 197 -7.16 -22.69 4.33
N LEU A 198 -6.66 -22.40 5.56
CA LEU A 198 -5.23 -22.46 5.87
C LEU A 198 -4.71 -23.92 5.83
N GLU A 199 -5.39 -24.85 6.46
CA GLU A 199 -5.02 -26.27 6.49
C GLU A 199 -4.95 -26.85 5.07
N LYS A 200 -5.88 -26.44 4.22
CA LYS A 200 -5.88 -26.79 2.79
C LYS A 200 -4.85 -25.99 1.95
N LYS A 201 -4.08 -25.07 2.56
CA LYS A 201 -3.11 -24.19 1.90
C LYS A 201 -3.73 -23.31 0.81
N ILE A 202 -5.01 -22.97 0.94
CA ILE A 202 -5.73 -22.08 0.05
C ILE A 202 -5.51 -20.63 0.45
N LEU A 203 -5.78 -20.29 1.71
CA LEU A 203 -5.61 -18.93 2.24
C LEU A 203 -4.12 -18.64 2.46
N LYS A 204 -3.60 -17.61 1.79
CA LYS A 204 -2.18 -17.25 1.79
C LYS A 204 -1.94 -15.81 2.30
N GLY A 205 -2.94 -14.92 2.24
CA GLY A 205 -2.81 -13.51 2.59
C GLY A 205 -4.00 -12.95 3.34
N VAL A 206 -3.83 -11.73 3.84
CA VAL A 206 -4.90 -10.95 4.48
C VAL A 206 -4.68 -9.46 4.24
N GLU A 207 -5.74 -8.70 4.01
CA GLU A 207 -5.70 -7.25 3.96
C GLU A 207 -5.59 -6.67 5.36
N VAL A 208 -4.43 -6.12 5.67
CA VAL A 208 -4.17 -5.40 6.93
C VAL A 208 -4.55 -3.93 6.80
N VAL A 209 -4.46 -3.40 5.58
CA VAL A 209 -4.94 -2.06 5.23
C VAL A 209 -5.87 -2.19 4.03
N ASN A 210 -7.08 -1.66 4.17
CA ASN A 210 -8.03 -1.54 3.07
C ASN A 210 -8.57 -0.11 3.04
N SER A 211 -8.70 0.47 1.86
CA SER A 211 -9.21 1.84 1.70
C SER A 211 -8.47 2.90 2.56
N GLY A 212 -7.19 2.69 2.87
CA GLY A 212 -6.39 3.56 3.73
C GLY A 212 -6.66 3.41 5.23
N VAL A 213 -7.48 2.44 5.63
CA VAL A 213 -7.79 2.14 7.04
C VAL A 213 -6.95 0.95 7.51
N TYR A 214 -6.15 1.19 8.55
CA TYR A 214 -5.38 0.14 9.22
C TYR A 214 -6.27 -0.68 10.15
N ASN A 215 -6.16 -2.00 10.03
CA ASN A 215 -6.86 -2.96 10.89
C ASN A 215 -5.85 -3.74 11.76
N ILE A 216 -5.77 -3.36 13.03
CA ILE A 216 -4.86 -3.98 14.01
C ILE A 216 -5.15 -5.47 14.23
N ILE A 217 -6.42 -5.89 14.12
CA ILE A 217 -6.82 -7.30 14.30
C ILE A 217 -6.37 -8.12 13.09
N ALA A 218 -6.55 -7.58 11.86
CA ALA A 218 -6.02 -8.21 10.66
C ALA A 218 -4.50 -8.36 10.70
N HIS A 219 -3.79 -7.36 11.26
CA HIS A 219 -2.35 -7.45 11.45
C HIS A 219 -1.98 -8.56 12.44
N ARG A 220 -2.69 -8.69 13.57
CA ARG A 220 -2.51 -9.82 14.52
C ARG A 220 -2.77 -11.16 13.85
N ILE A 221 -3.83 -11.28 13.05
CA ILE A 221 -4.14 -12.49 12.27
C ILE A 221 -2.97 -12.80 11.30
N ALA A 222 -2.47 -11.79 10.57
CA ALA A 222 -1.34 -11.98 9.65
C ALA A 222 -0.09 -12.53 10.34
N MET A 223 0.23 -11.99 11.53
CA MET A 223 1.38 -12.43 12.31
C MET A 223 1.16 -13.83 12.91
N GLN A 224 0.00 -14.08 13.51
CA GLN A 224 -0.34 -15.35 14.18
C GLN A 224 -0.35 -16.53 13.20
N TYR A 225 -0.92 -16.34 12.01
CA TYR A 225 -1.07 -17.41 11.02
C TYR A 225 -0.03 -17.31 9.88
N ASN A 226 0.95 -16.45 10.03
CA ASN A 226 2.03 -16.27 9.08
C ASN A 226 1.53 -16.00 7.64
N LEU A 227 0.50 -15.15 7.50
CA LEU A 227 -0.08 -14.74 6.22
C LEU A 227 0.69 -13.57 5.60
N THR A 228 0.61 -13.46 4.28
CA THR A 228 1.10 -12.27 3.56
C THR A 228 0.21 -11.09 3.89
N MET A 229 0.82 -9.97 4.27
CA MET A 229 0.09 -8.72 4.53
C MET A 229 -0.11 -7.96 3.22
N LEU A 230 -1.33 -7.44 3.01
CA LEU A 230 -1.72 -6.68 1.84
C LEU A 230 -2.32 -5.32 2.23
N CYS A 231 -2.16 -4.36 1.34
CA CYS A 231 -2.70 -3.02 1.40
C CYS A 231 -3.29 -2.67 0.04
N ASN A 232 -4.60 -2.57 -0.04
CA ASN A 232 -5.32 -2.34 -1.28
C ASN A 232 -6.38 -1.24 -1.12
N THR A 233 -6.89 -0.75 -2.24
CA THR A 233 -7.87 0.33 -2.22
C THR A 233 -9.30 -0.14 -2.07
N ASP A 234 -9.67 -1.27 -2.63
CA ASP A 234 -11.07 -1.71 -2.74
C ASP A 234 -11.95 -0.63 -3.38
N GLU A 235 -11.40 0.05 -4.39
CA GLU A 235 -12.03 1.25 -4.92
C GLU A 235 -13.10 0.91 -5.96
N HIS A 236 -14.27 1.51 -5.74
CA HIS A 236 -15.44 1.35 -6.59
C HIS A 236 -15.67 2.57 -7.49
N TYR A 237 -15.22 3.75 -7.05
CA TYR A 237 -15.41 5.03 -7.74
C TYR A 237 -14.11 5.51 -8.38
N ASP A 238 -14.09 6.75 -8.84
CA ASP A 238 -12.90 7.43 -9.31
C ASP A 238 -11.87 7.57 -8.17
N MET A 239 -10.67 7.05 -8.41
CA MET A 239 -9.55 7.09 -7.47
C MET A 239 -9.17 8.53 -7.10
N TYR A 240 -9.25 9.46 -8.05
CA TYR A 240 -8.94 10.87 -7.81
C TYR A 240 -9.88 11.49 -6.78
N ALA A 241 -11.16 11.15 -6.80
CA ALA A 241 -12.13 11.69 -5.83
C ALA A 241 -11.73 11.41 -4.38
N ARG A 242 -11.05 10.30 -4.12
CA ARG A 242 -10.64 9.90 -2.78
C ARG A 242 -9.21 10.30 -2.44
N TYR A 243 -8.29 10.20 -3.39
CA TYR A 243 -6.84 10.34 -3.15
C TYR A 243 -6.21 11.54 -3.86
N TYR A 244 -6.98 12.62 -4.14
CA TYR A 244 -6.47 13.79 -4.87
C TYR A 244 -5.37 14.57 -4.14
N LYS A 245 -5.27 14.44 -2.80
CA LYS A 245 -4.26 15.10 -1.96
C LYS A 245 -3.08 14.22 -1.57
N SER A 246 -3.14 12.94 -1.88
CA SER A 246 -2.12 11.97 -1.44
C SER A 246 -2.04 10.79 -2.40
N HIS A 247 -1.02 9.94 -2.25
CA HIS A 247 -1.01 8.66 -2.94
C HIS A 247 -2.12 7.73 -2.40
N ARG A 248 -2.56 6.79 -3.25
CA ARG A 248 -3.42 5.68 -2.81
C ARG A 248 -2.67 4.72 -1.90
N PRO A 249 -3.34 3.98 -1.00
CA PRO A 249 -2.72 2.86 -0.30
C PRO A 249 -2.28 1.79 -1.30
N VAL A 250 -1.08 1.23 -1.09
CA VAL A 250 -0.50 0.23 -1.99
C VAL A 250 0.23 -0.88 -1.23
N THR A 251 0.22 -2.07 -1.81
CA THR A 251 1.12 -3.15 -1.44
C THR A 251 2.43 -2.96 -2.20
N LEU A 252 3.52 -2.70 -1.49
CA LEU A 252 4.87 -2.77 -2.03
C LEU A 252 5.31 -4.23 -2.08
N VAL A 253 5.63 -4.72 -3.26
CA VAL A 253 6.06 -6.11 -3.47
C VAL A 253 7.54 -6.11 -3.84
N PHE A 254 8.37 -6.78 -3.05
CA PHE A 254 9.80 -6.91 -3.31
C PHE A 254 10.05 -8.14 -4.20
N ALA A 255 10.03 -7.90 -5.50
CA ALA A 255 10.11 -8.92 -6.54
C ALA A 255 11.48 -8.94 -7.22
N LYS A 256 11.94 -10.12 -7.66
CA LYS A 256 13.22 -10.26 -8.35
C LYS A 256 13.19 -9.71 -9.77
N GLU A 257 12.00 -9.67 -10.36
CA GLU A 257 11.74 -9.21 -11.72
C GLU A 257 10.39 -8.49 -11.78
N LYS A 258 10.18 -7.67 -12.80
CA LYS A 258 8.90 -6.99 -13.05
C LYS A 258 8.00 -7.89 -13.91
N THR A 259 7.58 -9.03 -13.35
CA THR A 259 6.70 -10.02 -13.99
C THR A 259 5.62 -10.50 -13.03
N GLU A 260 4.48 -10.96 -13.56
CA GLU A 260 3.40 -11.54 -12.75
C GLU A 260 3.90 -12.74 -11.92
N ALA A 261 4.77 -13.59 -12.51
CA ALA A 261 5.32 -14.76 -11.82
C ALA A 261 6.21 -14.37 -10.64
N ALA A 262 7.05 -13.32 -10.79
CA ALA A 262 7.91 -12.83 -9.72
C ALA A 262 7.10 -12.11 -8.62
N ILE A 263 6.01 -11.42 -8.98
CA ILE A 263 5.07 -10.85 -8.02
C ILE A 263 4.41 -11.97 -7.20
N LYS A 264 3.89 -13.01 -7.86
CA LYS A 264 3.27 -14.16 -7.19
C LYS A 264 4.25 -14.82 -6.22
N GLU A 265 5.47 -15.10 -6.67
CA GLU A 265 6.53 -15.67 -5.83
C GLU A 265 6.84 -14.78 -4.62
N ALA A 266 6.94 -13.46 -4.81
CA ALA A 266 7.19 -12.53 -3.73
C ALA A 266 6.03 -12.50 -2.70
N LEU A 267 4.78 -12.53 -3.15
CA LEU A 267 3.62 -12.64 -2.27
C LEU A 267 3.65 -13.95 -1.47
N GLU A 268 3.92 -15.09 -2.11
CA GLU A 268 4.02 -16.40 -1.43
C GLU A 268 5.16 -16.44 -0.42
N GLN A 269 6.25 -15.72 -0.66
CA GLN A 269 7.37 -15.56 0.26
C GLN A 269 7.18 -14.42 1.27
N LYS A 270 6.03 -13.73 1.25
CA LYS A 270 5.67 -12.63 2.18
C LYS A 270 6.61 -11.42 2.12
N ARG A 271 7.26 -11.22 0.98
CA ARG A 271 8.12 -10.06 0.73
C ARG A 271 7.28 -8.86 0.32
N THR A 272 6.55 -8.32 1.30
CA THR A 272 5.67 -7.16 1.13
C THR A 272 5.88 -6.11 2.21
N ALA A 273 5.61 -4.87 1.86
CA ALA A 273 5.39 -3.77 2.79
C ALA A 273 4.13 -3.02 2.37
N LEU A 274 3.40 -2.50 3.33
CA LEU A 274 2.15 -1.78 3.13
C LEU A 274 2.44 -0.29 3.26
N TYR A 275 2.12 0.50 2.25
CA TYR A 275 2.33 1.94 2.29
C TYR A 275 1.00 2.69 2.18
N PHE A 276 0.67 3.45 3.21
CA PHE A 276 -0.55 4.27 3.28
C PHE A 276 -0.31 5.51 4.14
N GLY A 277 -0.73 6.67 3.65
CA GLY A 277 -0.40 7.93 4.28
C GLY A 277 1.12 8.08 4.45
N GLU A 278 1.58 8.23 5.69
CA GLU A 278 3.02 8.28 6.03
C GLU A 278 3.52 7.00 6.71
N TYR A 279 2.72 5.93 6.72
CA TYR A 279 3.02 4.70 7.46
C TYR A 279 3.47 3.58 6.54
N ILE A 280 4.41 2.79 7.07
CA ILE A 280 4.80 1.50 6.51
C ILE A 280 4.45 0.40 7.52
N ILE A 281 3.87 -0.70 7.04
CA ILE A 281 3.73 -1.93 7.82
C ILE A 281 4.43 -3.04 7.05
N ALA A 282 5.37 -3.72 7.68
CA ALA A 282 6.05 -4.86 7.06
C ALA A 282 6.61 -5.80 8.13
N ARG A 283 6.99 -7.00 7.77
CA ARG A 283 7.79 -7.84 8.67
C ARG A 283 9.15 -7.19 8.90
N GLU A 284 9.73 -7.44 10.05
CA GLU A 284 10.96 -6.77 10.51
C GLU A 284 12.07 -6.76 9.44
N LYS A 285 12.33 -7.90 8.81
CA LYS A 285 13.34 -8.03 7.76
C LYS A 285 13.07 -7.12 6.56
N GLU A 286 11.85 -7.13 6.05
CA GLU A 286 11.41 -6.32 4.91
C GLU A 286 11.37 -4.82 5.28
N ALA A 287 10.90 -4.50 6.49
CA ALA A 287 10.88 -3.15 7.02
C ALA A 287 12.29 -2.56 7.14
N GLU A 288 13.22 -3.30 7.75
CA GLU A 288 14.60 -2.86 7.92
C GLU A 288 15.31 -2.69 6.57
N ALA A 289 15.15 -3.65 5.66
CA ALA A 289 15.76 -3.60 4.34
C ALA A 289 15.26 -2.39 3.53
N PHE A 290 13.95 -2.11 3.56
CA PHE A 290 13.36 -0.98 2.87
C PHE A 290 13.77 0.36 3.49
N PHE A 291 13.75 0.48 4.83
CA PHE A 291 14.19 1.67 5.53
C PHE A 291 15.66 2.00 5.22
N LYS A 292 16.55 1.01 5.34
CA LYS A 292 17.98 1.19 5.01
C LYS A 292 18.19 1.55 3.56
N ALA A 293 17.43 0.95 2.64
CA ALA A 293 17.47 1.28 1.22
C ALA A 293 17.01 2.72 0.95
N SER A 294 16.17 3.31 1.79
CA SER A 294 15.68 4.69 1.65
C SER A 294 16.72 5.74 2.06
N LEU A 295 17.79 5.36 2.74
CA LEU A 295 18.72 6.31 3.33
C LEU A 295 20.13 6.20 2.73
N ASN A 296 20.79 7.36 2.58
CA ASN A 296 22.24 7.45 2.42
C ASN A 296 22.82 8.05 3.69
N VAL A 297 23.62 7.25 4.41
CA VAL A 297 24.25 7.65 5.67
C VAL A 297 25.73 7.92 5.45
N LYS A 298 26.21 9.10 5.85
CA LYS A 298 27.62 9.50 5.76
C LYS A 298 28.08 10.12 7.07
N THR A 299 29.27 9.76 7.51
CA THR A 299 29.94 10.37 8.65
C THR A 299 31.13 11.19 8.21
N GLU A 300 31.38 12.32 8.88
CA GLU A 300 32.49 13.22 8.61
C GLU A 300 33.04 13.72 9.95
N ALA A 301 34.33 13.42 10.25
CA ALA A 301 34.99 13.95 11.42
C ALA A 301 35.36 15.43 11.18
N LYS A 302 35.11 16.31 12.16
CA LYS A 302 35.41 17.75 12.11
C LYS A 302 35.92 18.24 13.46
N VAL A 303 36.52 19.44 13.45
CA VAL A 303 36.86 20.19 14.66
C VAL A 303 35.98 21.44 14.68
N ARG A 304 35.27 21.69 15.79
CA ARG A 304 34.47 22.89 16.03
C ARG A 304 34.88 23.51 17.36
N ASN A 305 35.35 24.76 17.35
CA ASN A 305 35.84 25.48 18.53
C ASN A 305 36.96 24.74 19.31
N GLY A 306 37.85 24.04 18.59
CA GLY A 306 38.90 23.24 19.16
C GLY A 306 38.52 21.83 19.62
N GLU A 307 37.22 21.49 19.62
CA GLU A 307 36.69 20.19 20.04
C GLU A 307 36.37 19.27 18.86
N PRO A 308 36.74 17.99 18.94
CA PRO A 308 36.37 17.02 17.90
C PRO A 308 34.88 16.75 17.93
N ILE A 309 34.26 16.78 16.76
CA ILE A 309 32.87 16.39 16.56
C ILE A 309 32.78 15.43 15.37
N ALA A 310 31.74 14.59 15.34
CA ALA A 310 31.34 13.86 14.11
C ALA A 310 30.02 14.41 13.58
N MET A 311 30.02 14.72 12.29
CA MET A 311 28.79 15.09 11.57
C MET A 311 28.25 13.86 10.88
N LEU A 312 27.06 13.44 11.29
CA LEU A 312 26.34 12.34 10.66
C LEU A 312 25.27 12.95 9.75
N ARG A 313 25.42 12.75 8.44
CA ARG A 313 24.48 13.22 7.42
C ARG A 313 23.66 12.05 6.92
N ILE A 314 22.34 12.16 7.04
CA ILE A 314 21.37 11.16 6.58
C ILE A 314 20.51 11.81 5.51
N PHE A 315 20.70 11.42 4.26
CA PHE A 315 19.85 11.83 3.14
C PHE A 315 18.76 10.80 2.94
N ASN A 316 17.49 11.22 3.04
CA ASN A 316 16.34 10.41 2.72
C ASN A 316 15.98 10.57 1.24
N LYS A 317 16.14 9.52 0.45
CA LYS A 317 15.88 9.52 -0.99
C LYS A 317 14.48 9.02 -1.37
N SER A 318 13.61 8.75 -0.38
CA SER A 318 12.22 8.32 -0.59
C SER A 318 11.24 9.47 -0.35
N ASP A 319 10.00 9.29 -0.78
CA ASP A 319 8.89 10.20 -0.50
C ASP A 319 8.31 10.04 0.91
N ILE A 320 8.82 9.12 1.71
CA ILE A 320 8.32 8.82 3.06
C ILE A 320 9.06 9.66 4.10
N PRO A 321 8.39 10.51 4.89
CA PRO A 321 9.00 11.15 6.04
C PRO A 321 9.17 10.13 7.16
N TYR A 322 10.40 9.83 7.58
CA TYR A 322 10.64 8.89 8.69
C TYR A 322 10.73 9.63 10.02
N ARG A 323 9.86 9.26 10.96
CA ARG A 323 9.84 9.79 12.34
C ARG A 323 10.72 8.90 13.21
N VAL A 324 11.91 9.37 13.52
CA VAL A 324 12.92 8.57 14.21
C VAL A 324 13.21 9.09 15.61
N LYS A 325 13.57 8.16 16.50
CA LYS A 325 14.25 8.45 17.74
C LYS A 325 15.64 7.81 17.68
N ALA A 326 16.65 8.65 17.51
CA ALA A 326 18.04 8.24 17.37
C ALA A 326 18.75 8.22 18.71
N SER A 327 19.62 7.26 18.95
CA SER A 327 20.51 7.19 20.12
C SER A 327 21.87 6.60 19.75
N THR A 328 22.92 7.02 20.47
CA THR A 328 24.30 6.58 20.28
C THR A 328 25.06 6.80 21.61
N ASP A 329 26.30 6.31 21.71
CA ASP A 329 27.16 6.55 22.83
C ASP A 329 27.66 8.01 22.92
N PHE A 330 27.30 8.84 21.95
CA PHE A 330 27.59 10.26 21.88
C PHE A 330 26.37 11.12 22.19
N ASN A 331 26.57 12.36 22.62
CA ASN A 331 25.50 13.34 22.68
C ASN A 331 25.12 13.79 21.25
N ILE A 332 23.83 13.74 20.94
CA ILE A 332 23.27 14.26 19.70
C ILE A 332 22.85 15.71 19.95
N GLU A 333 23.53 16.66 19.30
CA GLU A 333 23.22 18.08 19.45
C GLU A 333 22.06 18.50 18.53
N GLY A 334 21.19 19.36 19.05
CA GLY A 334 20.10 19.96 18.27
C GLY A 334 18.83 19.10 18.16
N PHE A 335 18.86 17.86 18.65
CA PHE A 335 17.70 16.95 18.60
C PHE A 335 17.36 16.45 20.02
N PRO A 336 16.46 17.15 20.73
CA PRO A 336 16.05 16.74 22.08
C PRO A 336 15.56 15.31 22.11
N LEU A 337 16.07 14.51 23.05
CA LEU A 337 15.74 13.07 23.17
C LEU A 337 16.06 12.24 21.91
N GLY A 338 16.85 12.76 20.97
CA GLY A 338 17.16 12.11 19.69
C GLY A 338 16.02 12.11 18.67
N GLN A 339 14.94 12.84 18.92
CA GLN A 339 13.78 12.88 18.03
C GLN A 339 14.06 13.74 16.79
N ALA A 340 13.78 13.18 15.62
CA ALA A 340 13.93 13.86 14.34
C ALA A 340 12.91 13.34 13.32
N VAL A 341 12.67 14.15 12.28
CA VAL A 341 12.01 13.71 11.05
C VAL A 341 13.05 13.70 9.94
N LEU A 342 13.27 12.56 9.33
CA LEU A 342 14.06 12.44 8.11
C LEU A 342 13.17 12.84 6.94
N THR A 343 13.19 14.11 6.59
CA THR A 343 12.33 14.71 5.56
C THR A 343 12.64 14.09 4.18
N PRO A 344 11.61 13.81 3.34
CA PRO A 344 11.80 13.36 1.97
C PRO A 344 12.75 14.26 1.18
N HIS A 345 13.66 13.64 0.42
CA HIS A 345 14.62 14.28 -0.48
C HIS A 345 15.51 15.34 0.18
N ASP A 346 15.69 15.26 1.51
CA ASP A 346 16.50 16.20 2.25
C ASP A 346 17.53 15.49 3.15
N THR A 347 18.51 16.26 3.63
CA THR A 347 19.59 15.79 4.52
C THR A 347 19.38 16.26 5.93
N THR A 348 19.11 15.34 6.84
CA THR A 348 19.16 15.58 8.29
C THR A 348 20.60 15.41 8.78
N THR A 349 21.13 16.38 9.51
CA THR A 349 22.50 16.35 10.06
C THR A 349 22.47 16.25 11.57
N PHE A 350 22.96 15.15 12.13
CA PHE A 350 23.22 15.00 13.55
C PHE A 350 24.68 15.38 13.85
N ILE A 351 24.88 16.24 14.84
CA ILE A 351 26.19 16.57 15.36
C ILE A 351 26.42 15.73 16.61
N LEU A 352 27.40 14.82 16.53
CA LEU A 352 27.76 13.92 17.63
C LEU A 352 28.96 14.50 18.39
N LYS A 353 28.77 14.73 19.68
CA LYS A 353 29.86 15.21 20.59
C LYS A 353 30.33 14.10 21.49
N ALA A 354 31.61 13.86 21.51
CA ALA A 354 32.23 12.97 22.49
C ALA A 354 32.15 13.59 23.88
N MET A 355 31.88 12.77 24.90
CA MET A 355 31.96 13.21 26.31
C MET A 355 33.36 13.02 26.93
N PHE A 356 34.13 12.05 26.40
CA PHE A 356 35.49 11.70 26.81
C PHE A 356 36.29 11.21 25.61
N SER A 357 37.27 10.33 25.75
CA SER A 357 38.00 9.79 24.60
C SER A 357 37.08 9.14 23.61
N SER A 358 37.07 9.64 22.36
CA SER A 358 36.16 9.19 21.31
C SER A 358 36.49 7.80 20.79
N PRO A 359 35.56 6.84 20.76
CA PRO A 359 35.76 5.61 20.02
C PRO A 359 35.87 5.89 18.51
N VAL A 360 36.60 5.06 17.79
CA VAL A 360 36.80 5.13 16.34
C VAL A 360 35.50 4.74 15.61
N SER A 361 34.61 4.02 16.28
CA SER A 361 33.31 3.58 15.75
C SER A 361 32.24 3.56 16.84
N THR A 362 30.98 3.74 16.44
CA THR A 362 29.81 3.59 17.31
C THR A 362 28.63 3.05 16.53
N LYS A 363 27.55 2.70 17.24
CA LYS A 363 26.26 2.35 16.62
C LYS A 363 25.28 3.50 16.78
N LEU A 364 24.66 3.89 15.68
CA LEU A 364 23.47 4.71 15.69
C LEU A 364 22.25 3.79 15.75
N LYS A 365 21.58 3.74 16.88
CA LYS A 365 20.32 3.03 17.04
C LYS A 365 19.18 3.96 16.67
N MET A 366 18.16 3.43 16.00
CA MET A 366 16.96 4.17 15.61
C MET A 366 15.70 3.37 15.88
N ASP A 367 14.75 3.99 16.58
CA ASP A 367 13.36 3.56 16.62
C ASP A 367 12.62 4.37 15.53
N VAL A 368 12.01 3.70 14.57
CA VAL A 368 11.32 4.35 13.44
C VAL A 368 9.81 4.26 13.68
N ASN A 369 9.23 5.31 14.24
CA ASN A 369 7.88 5.29 14.84
C ASN A 369 6.73 5.16 13.83
N ASN A 370 6.95 5.43 12.56
CA ASN A 370 5.96 5.25 11.50
C ASN A 370 6.25 4.05 10.57
N ILE A 371 7.08 3.13 11.03
CA ILE A 371 7.21 1.79 10.46
C ILE A 371 6.82 0.78 11.53
N LEU A 372 5.75 0.02 11.32
CA LEU A 372 5.29 -1.01 12.25
C LEU A 372 5.74 -2.39 11.77
N VAL A 373 6.38 -3.14 12.65
CA VAL A 373 6.82 -4.54 12.39
C VAL A 373 5.89 -5.57 13.03
N SER A 374 5.13 -5.14 14.02
CA SER A 374 4.00 -5.84 14.63
C SER A 374 2.92 -4.82 15.04
N PRO A 375 1.73 -5.23 15.47
CA PRO A 375 0.61 -4.32 15.74
C PRO A 375 0.90 -3.10 16.62
N ASP A 376 1.81 -3.24 17.57
CA ASP A 376 2.12 -2.19 18.55
C ASP A 376 3.63 -1.92 18.65
N GLU A 377 4.42 -2.40 17.67
CA GLU A 377 5.88 -2.35 17.73
C GLU A 377 6.47 -1.62 16.51
N PRO A 378 7.18 -0.52 16.73
CA PRO A 378 7.90 0.18 15.66
C PRO A 378 9.15 -0.61 15.24
N LEU A 379 9.70 -0.25 14.08
CA LEU A 379 10.98 -0.79 13.64
C LEU A 379 12.12 -0.28 14.53
N HIS A 380 12.88 -1.23 15.11
CA HIS A 380 14.16 -0.97 15.78
C HIS A 380 15.32 -1.39 14.88
N THR A 381 16.21 -0.48 14.55
CA THR A 381 17.36 -0.78 13.68
C THR A 381 18.62 -0.04 14.12
N SER A 382 19.75 -0.34 13.49
CA SER A 382 21.00 0.36 13.75
C SER A 382 21.88 0.45 12.51
N PHE A 383 22.77 1.47 12.55
CA PHE A 383 23.83 1.68 11.58
C PHE A 383 25.17 1.68 12.32
N ASP A 384 26.14 0.97 11.78
CA ASP A 384 27.53 1.06 12.24
C ASP A 384 28.15 2.34 11.67
N LEU A 385 28.65 3.21 12.52
CA LEU A 385 29.28 4.47 12.16
C LEU A 385 30.79 4.38 12.36
N ILE A 386 31.55 4.66 11.31
CA ILE A 386 33.01 4.86 11.40
C ILE A 386 33.25 6.35 11.49
N LEU A 387 33.79 6.81 12.63
CA LEU A 387 33.94 8.23 12.96
C LEU A 387 35.32 8.79 12.61
N ASP A 388 36.30 7.94 12.38
CA ASP A 388 37.65 8.34 12.06
C ASP A 388 38.22 7.51 10.91
N GLU A 389 38.30 8.12 9.74
CA GLU A 389 39.18 7.63 8.69
C GLU A 389 40.55 8.22 8.97
N LYS A 390 41.41 7.52 9.73
CA LYS A 390 42.84 7.82 9.70
C LYS A 390 43.29 7.75 8.26
N LYS A 391 43.44 8.93 7.64
CA LYS A 391 44.19 9.00 6.38
C LYS A 391 45.54 8.35 6.63
N LYS A 392 45.72 7.15 6.04
CA LYS A 392 47.06 6.55 5.87
C LYS A 392 47.84 7.38 4.86
#